data_bec5c3a24b432dc61a7e51fa262f8884
#
_entry.id   bec5c3a24b432dc61a7e51fa262f8884
#
_cell.length_a   1.000
_cell.length_b   1.000
_cell.length_c   1.000
_cell.angle_alpha   90.00
_cell.angle_beta   90.00
_cell.angle_gamma   90.00
#
_symmetry.space_group_name_H-M   'P 1'
#
loop_
_entity.id
_entity.type
_entity.pdbx_description
1 polymer ?
#
loop_
_entity_poly.entity_id
_entity_poly.type
_entity_poly.pdbx_seq_one_letter_code
_entity_poly.pdbx_strand_id
1 'polypeptide(L)'
;IMLFFPLIFKKIELPIWYAYASFIALLYSALLSYFVNYRQILLSANQMEYKITYSYKYVLLLKTLFQIIAICYFSNGYIWWLVIQVIFSTLASLSLNHTIRKEYPYLKKNLDDGKYLKKKYSIIIEKVKQLFVHKIAGFTLTQTSSLIIYGYTTLSMVAIYGNYMLIINSINMMFQSIFSGVTAGI
;
A
#
# COMPACT_ATOMS: atom_id res chain seq x y z
N ILE A 1 -7.23 -14.62 5.63
CA ILE A 1 -7.37 -13.58 6.68
C ILE A 1 -8.84 -13.34 6.98
N MET A 2 -9.72 -13.09 6.00
CA MET A 2 -11.16 -12.85 6.20
C MET A 2 -11.88 -13.94 7.03
N LEU A 3 -11.50 -15.21 6.87
CA LEU A 3 -12.07 -16.34 7.62
C LEU A 3 -11.76 -16.28 9.12
N PHE A 4 -10.72 -15.57 9.53
CA PHE A 4 -10.32 -15.42 10.93
C PHE A 4 -10.98 -14.23 11.62
N PHE A 5 -11.64 -13.32 10.88
CA PHE A 5 -12.27 -12.14 11.47
C PHE A 5 -13.31 -12.49 12.56
N PRO A 6 -14.23 -13.44 12.39
CA PRO A 6 -15.17 -13.79 13.46
C PRO A 6 -14.47 -14.26 14.74
N LEU A 7 -13.32 -14.89 14.60
CA LEU A 7 -12.53 -15.40 15.70
C LEU A 7 -11.77 -14.29 16.44
N ILE A 8 -11.22 -13.34 15.67
CA ILE A 8 -10.50 -12.18 16.19
C ILE A 8 -11.46 -11.18 16.84
N PHE A 9 -12.61 -10.92 16.21
CA PHE A 9 -13.57 -9.92 16.67
C PHE A 9 -14.60 -10.44 17.68
N LYS A 10 -14.53 -11.73 18.08
CA LYS A 10 -15.46 -12.32 19.07
C LYS A 10 -15.46 -11.64 20.44
N LYS A 11 -14.38 -10.94 20.78
CA LYS A 11 -14.20 -10.20 22.05
C LYS A 11 -14.55 -8.71 21.96
N ILE A 12 -15.12 -8.25 20.84
CA ILE A 12 -15.30 -6.82 20.58
C ILE A 12 -16.77 -6.53 20.34
N GLU A 13 -17.28 -5.48 20.95
CA GLU A 13 -18.66 -5.00 20.79
C GLU A 13 -18.94 -4.30 19.46
N LEU A 14 -17.93 -4.15 18.59
CA LEU A 14 -18.09 -3.50 17.29
C LEU A 14 -18.71 -4.45 16.26
N PRO A 15 -19.62 -3.96 15.40
CA PRO A 15 -20.17 -4.75 14.32
C PRO A 15 -19.10 -5.29 13.37
N ILE A 16 -19.11 -6.58 13.11
CA ILE A 16 -18.09 -7.26 12.26
C ILE A 16 -18.00 -6.66 10.85
N TRP A 17 -19.07 -6.06 10.33
CA TRP A 17 -19.06 -5.44 9.00
C TRP A 17 -18.05 -4.30 8.87
N TYR A 18 -17.73 -3.59 9.97
CA TYR A 18 -16.66 -2.56 9.98
C TYR A 18 -15.31 -3.15 9.57
N ALA A 19 -14.97 -4.32 10.09
CA ALA A 19 -13.72 -5.01 9.78
C ALA A 19 -13.69 -5.46 8.31
N TYR A 20 -14.78 -6.03 7.82
CA TYR A 20 -14.86 -6.45 6.42
C TYR A 20 -14.81 -5.26 5.46
N ALA A 21 -15.54 -4.19 5.73
CA ALA A 21 -15.55 -2.99 4.90
C ALA A 21 -14.16 -2.34 4.84
N SER A 22 -13.49 -2.18 5.99
CA SER A 22 -12.12 -1.67 6.04
C SER A 22 -11.16 -2.54 5.25
N PHE A 23 -11.23 -3.85 5.45
CA PHE A 23 -10.34 -4.78 4.77
C PHE A 23 -10.54 -4.73 3.25
N ILE A 24 -11.78 -4.72 2.78
CA ILE A 24 -12.08 -4.66 1.34
C ILE A 24 -11.58 -3.33 0.74
N ALA A 25 -11.83 -2.20 1.40
CA ALA A 25 -11.37 -0.89 0.93
C ALA A 25 -9.83 -0.79 0.85
N LEU A 26 -9.13 -1.30 1.87
CA LEU A 26 -7.67 -1.32 1.89
C LEU A 26 -7.11 -2.33 0.88
N LEU A 27 -7.72 -3.51 0.76
CA LEU A 27 -7.34 -4.51 -0.23
C LEU A 27 -7.50 -3.97 -1.66
N TYR A 28 -8.63 -3.30 -1.95
CA TYR A 28 -8.85 -2.64 -3.23
C TYR A 28 -7.74 -1.62 -3.53
N SER A 29 -7.42 -0.75 -2.57
CA SER A 29 -6.36 0.25 -2.72
C SER A 29 -4.99 -0.40 -2.98
N ALA A 30 -4.68 -1.51 -2.31
CA ALA A 30 -3.45 -2.28 -2.52
C ALA A 30 -3.42 -2.94 -3.91
N LEU A 31 -4.55 -3.52 -4.35
CA LEU A 31 -4.66 -4.17 -5.66
C LEU A 31 -4.47 -3.19 -6.83
N LEU A 32 -4.90 -1.93 -6.69
CA LEU A 32 -4.62 -0.90 -7.69
C LEU A 32 -3.13 -0.74 -7.98
N SER A 33 -2.28 -0.89 -6.96
CA SER A 33 -0.82 -0.85 -7.13
C SER A 33 -0.31 -1.98 -8.03
N TYR A 34 -0.89 -3.17 -7.94
CA TYR A 34 -0.48 -4.31 -8.76
C TYR A 34 -1.06 -4.28 -10.17
N PHE A 35 -2.33 -3.92 -10.33
CA PHE A 35 -3.02 -4.03 -11.62
C PHE A 35 -2.94 -2.77 -12.48
N VAL A 36 -2.86 -1.60 -11.87
CA VAL A 36 -2.85 -0.31 -12.57
C VAL A 36 -1.47 0.32 -12.55
N ASN A 37 -0.82 0.35 -11.40
CA ASN A 37 0.43 1.09 -11.21
C ASN A 37 1.71 0.27 -11.48
N TYR A 38 1.60 -0.99 -11.94
CA TYR A 38 2.77 -1.86 -12.16
C TYR A 38 3.82 -1.25 -13.10
N ARG A 39 3.40 -0.37 -14.00
CA ARG A 39 4.32 0.32 -14.94
C ARG A 39 5.15 1.44 -14.28
N GLN A 40 4.85 1.84 -13.04
CA GLN A 40 5.63 2.85 -12.32
C GLN A 40 7.11 2.47 -12.19
N ILE A 41 7.42 1.17 -12.23
CA ILE A 41 8.79 0.66 -12.20
C ILE A 41 9.65 1.24 -13.33
N LEU A 42 9.06 1.61 -14.47
CA LEU A 42 9.77 2.25 -15.58
C LEU A 42 10.23 3.66 -15.22
N LEU A 43 9.40 4.42 -14.48
CA LEU A 43 9.77 5.74 -14.00
C LEU A 43 10.88 5.64 -12.94
N SER A 44 10.81 4.65 -12.03
CA SER A 44 11.86 4.41 -11.04
C SER A 44 13.17 3.98 -11.71
N ALA A 45 13.11 3.07 -12.69
CA ALA A 45 14.30 2.65 -13.43
C ALA A 45 14.99 3.77 -14.22
N ASN A 46 14.21 4.76 -14.66
CA ASN A 46 14.73 5.95 -15.35
C ASN A 46 15.02 7.14 -14.40
N GLN A 47 15.12 6.90 -13.09
CA GLN A 47 15.36 7.93 -12.06
C GLN A 47 14.34 9.08 -12.05
N MET A 48 13.12 8.82 -12.55
CA MET A 48 12.01 9.78 -12.60
C MET A 48 11.02 9.61 -11.44
N GLU A 49 11.48 9.22 -10.26
CA GLU A 49 10.63 9.01 -9.09
C GLU A 49 9.88 10.26 -8.64
N TYR A 50 10.42 11.45 -8.93
CA TYR A 50 9.73 12.71 -8.68
C TYR A 50 8.38 12.81 -9.39
N LYS A 51 8.21 12.21 -10.58
CA LYS A 51 6.94 12.16 -11.31
C LYS A 51 5.91 11.26 -10.60
N ILE A 52 6.37 10.15 -10.02
CA ILE A 52 5.51 9.29 -9.19
C ILE A 52 5.07 10.08 -7.95
N THR A 53 6.01 10.74 -7.29
CA THR A 53 5.73 11.54 -6.10
C THR A 53 4.71 12.64 -6.40
N TYR A 54 4.90 13.38 -7.47
CA TYR A 54 4.01 14.47 -7.84
C TYR A 54 2.61 13.99 -8.26
N SER A 55 2.52 12.98 -9.12
CA SER A 55 1.21 12.54 -9.65
C SER A 55 0.44 11.61 -8.71
N TYR A 56 1.10 10.85 -7.86
CA TYR A 56 0.47 9.86 -6.99
C TYR A 56 0.41 10.32 -5.53
N LYS A 57 1.55 10.70 -4.95
CA LYS A 57 1.60 11.04 -3.52
C LYS A 57 0.87 12.34 -3.19
N TYR A 58 0.83 13.30 -4.12
CA TYR A 58 0.05 14.53 -3.92
C TYR A 58 -1.45 14.23 -3.75
N VAL A 59 -2.01 13.35 -4.59
CA VAL A 59 -3.42 12.96 -4.47
C VAL A 59 -3.68 12.21 -3.17
N LEU A 60 -2.73 11.38 -2.71
CA LEU A 60 -2.83 10.71 -1.41
C LEU A 60 -2.77 11.69 -0.23
N LEU A 61 -2.01 12.78 -0.35
CA LEU A 61 -1.96 13.82 0.65
C LEU A 61 -3.32 14.52 0.76
N LEU A 62 -3.92 14.91 -0.38
CA LEU A 62 -5.27 15.46 -0.41
C LEU A 62 -6.29 14.49 0.19
N LYS A 63 -6.19 13.19 -0.14
CA LYS A 63 -7.02 12.14 0.47
C LYS A 63 -7.00 12.24 1.99
N THR A 64 -5.80 12.31 2.58
CA THR A 64 -5.65 12.34 4.04
C THR A 64 -6.31 13.57 4.64
N LEU A 65 -6.17 14.75 4.01
CA LEU A 65 -6.85 15.97 4.46
C LEU A 65 -8.37 15.82 4.43
N PHE A 66 -8.91 15.29 3.32
CA PHE A 66 -10.37 15.05 3.24
C PHE A 66 -10.85 14.00 4.25
N GLN A 67 -10.05 12.98 4.53
CA GLN A 67 -10.37 11.98 5.55
C GLN A 67 -10.42 12.58 6.96
N ILE A 68 -9.49 13.48 7.31
CA ILE A 68 -9.50 14.19 8.60
C ILE A 68 -10.75 15.05 8.71
N ILE A 69 -11.07 15.83 7.67
CA ILE A 69 -12.27 16.65 7.64
C ILE A 69 -13.53 15.78 7.80
N ALA A 70 -13.59 14.65 7.10
CA ALA A 70 -14.73 13.75 7.17
C ALA A 70 -14.95 13.18 8.57
N ILE A 71 -13.89 12.79 9.25
CA ILE A 71 -13.99 12.29 10.64
C ILE A 71 -14.42 13.38 11.61
N CYS A 72 -13.94 14.63 11.43
CA CYS A 72 -14.22 15.72 12.35
C CYS A 72 -15.64 16.29 12.19
N TYR A 73 -16.16 16.36 10.98
CA TYR A 73 -17.40 17.11 10.69
C TYR A 73 -18.63 16.25 10.42
N PHE A 74 -18.47 14.98 9.99
CA PHE A 74 -19.61 14.13 9.64
C PHE A 74 -19.97 13.15 10.75
N SER A 75 -21.25 13.02 11.05
CA SER A 75 -21.78 12.09 12.07
C SER A 75 -21.37 10.63 11.78
N ASN A 76 -21.31 10.23 10.51
CA ASN A 76 -20.85 8.92 10.06
C ASN A 76 -19.42 8.96 9.48
N GLY A 77 -18.50 9.64 10.17
CA GLY A 77 -17.14 9.90 9.69
C GLY A 77 -16.39 8.66 9.18
N TYR A 78 -16.65 7.49 9.79
CA TYR A 78 -16.02 6.24 9.38
C TYR A 78 -16.43 5.79 7.96
N ILE A 79 -17.72 5.87 7.63
CA ILE A 79 -18.21 5.49 6.28
C ILE A 79 -17.61 6.44 5.23
N TRP A 80 -17.63 7.74 5.52
CA TRP A 80 -17.02 8.74 4.64
C TRP A 80 -15.50 8.52 4.48
N TRP A 81 -14.82 8.13 5.55
CA TRP A 81 -13.41 7.77 5.48
C TRP A 81 -13.15 6.61 4.49
N LEU A 82 -13.98 5.56 4.53
CA LEU A 82 -13.88 4.43 3.59
C LEU A 82 -14.18 4.85 2.14
N VAL A 83 -15.21 5.65 1.93
CA VAL A 83 -15.58 6.14 0.60
C VAL A 83 -14.44 6.99 0.00
N ILE A 84 -13.91 7.92 0.78
CA ILE A 84 -12.78 8.77 0.39
C ILE A 84 -11.55 7.89 0.09
N GLN A 85 -11.28 6.84 0.90
CA GLN A 85 -10.20 5.90 0.67
C GLN A 85 -10.27 5.28 -0.74
N VAL A 86 -11.41 4.77 -1.12
CA VAL A 86 -11.60 4.11 -2.42
C VAL A 86 -11.50 5.11 -3.57
N ILE A 87 -12.21 6.24 -3.48
CA ILE A 87 -12.26 7.25 -4.54
C ILE A 87 -10.86 7.83 -4.79
N PHE A 88 -10.20 8.33 -3.77
CA PHE A 88 -8.89 8.97 -3.93
C PHE A 88 -7.78 7.99 -4.30
N SER A 89 -7.84 6.73 -3.83
CA SER A 89 -6.89 5.72 -4.29
C SER A 89 -7.03 5.43 -5.79
N THR A 90 -8.26 5.42 -6.28
CA THR A 90 -8.53 5.26 -7.71
C THR A 90 -8.05 6.48 -8.50
N LEU A 91 -8.34 7.70 -8.03
CA LEU A 91 -7.88 8.94 -8.67
C LEU A 91 -6.35 9.02 -8.71
N ALA A 92 -5.67 8.65 -7.61
CA ALA A 92 -4.21 8.62 -7.55
C ALA A 92 -3.62 7.64 -8.58
N SER A 93 -4.21 6.44 -8.69
CA SER A 93 -3.81 5.45 -9.68
C SER A 93 -4.04 5.92 -11.12
N LEU A 94 -5.17 6.56 -11.39
CA LEU A 94 -5.46 7.09 -12.73
C LEU A 94 -4.53 8.23 -13.09
N SER A 95 -4.24 9.14 -12.15
CA SER A 95 -3.28 10.24 -12.34
C SER A 95 -1.88 9.71 -12.67
N LEU A 96 -1.41 8.71 -11.93
CA LEU A 96 -0.13 8.07 -12.19
C LEU A 96 -0.11 7.37 -13.56
N ASN A 97 -1.16 6.62 -13.89
CA ASN A 97 -1.26 5.93 -15.17
C ASN A 97 -1.31 6.92 -16.35
N HIS A 98 -1.97 8.07 -16.18
CA HIS A 98 -1.96 9.15 -17.17
C HIS A 98 -0.53 9.69 -17.38
N THR A 99 0.20 9.96 -16.30
CA THR A 99 1.59 10.42 -16.34
C THR A 99 2.49 9.40 -17.06
N ILE A 100 2.35 8.11 -16.75
CA ILE A 100 3.12 7.04 -17.40
C ILE A 100 2.82 6.96 -18.90
N ARG A 101 1.56 7.07 -19.29
CA ARG A 101 1.16 7.04 -20.72
C ARG A 101 1.70 8.24 -21.48
N LYS A 102 1.80 9.39 -20.84
CA LYS A 102 2.36 10.61 -21.44
C LYS A 102 3.88 10.48 -21.66
N GLU A 103 4.60 9.88 -20.70
CA GLU A 103 6.06 9.69 -20.81
C GLU A 103 6.44 8.55 -21.77
N TYR A 104 5.62 7.50 -21.82
CA TYR A 104 5.90 6.31 -22.61
C TYR A 104 4.77 5.99 -23.58
N PRO A 105 4.51 6.84 -24.59
CA PRO A 105 3.40 6.63 -25.54
C PRO A 105 3.60 5.39 -26.42
N TYR A 106 4.85 4.95 -26.58
CA TYR A 106 5.23 3.78 -27.37
C TYR A 106 4.98 2.42 -26.67
N LEU A 107 4.64 2.41 -25.38
CA LEU A 107 4.34 1.19 -24.62
C LEU A 107 2.98 0.62 -25.07
N LYS A 108 2.96 -0.03 -26.20
CA LYS A 108 1.81 -0.83 -26.64
C LYS A 108 1.81 -2.14 -25.84
N LYS A 109 0.60 -2.63 -25.55
CA LYS A 109 0.43 -3.95 -24.95
C LYS A 109 0.81 -5.00 -25.99
N ASN A 110 2.00 -5.54 -25.90
CA ASN A 110 2.41 -6.64 -26.75
C ASN A 110 1.85 -7.93 -26.15
N LEU A 111 1.12 -8.69 -26.94
CA LEU A 111 0.53 -9.98 -26.56
C LEU A 111 1.46 -11.12 -26.98
N ASP A 112 2.77 -10.95 -26.83
CA ASP A 112 3.71 -12.03 -27.07
C ASP A 112 3.40 -13.25 -26.21
N ASP A 113 3.70 -14.42 -26.71
CA ASP A 113 3.44 -15.69 -26.00
C ASP A 113 4.11 -15.67 -24.62
N GLY A 114 3.29 -15.59 -23.58
CA GLY A 114 3.77 -15.51 -22.20
C GLY A 114 4.64 -16.71 -21.81
N LYS A 115 4.51 -17.87 -22.46
CA LYS A 115 5.34 -19.04 -22.26
C LYS A 115 6.76 -18.81 -22.78
N TYR A 116 6.89 -18.19 -23.94
CA TYR A 116 8.18 -17.82 -24.53
C TYR A 116 8.92 -16.80 -23.64
N LEU A 117 8.22 -15.74 -23.20
CA LEU A 117 8.78 -14.71 -22.32
C LEU A 117 9.21 -15.30 -20.96
N LYS A 118 8.41 -16.21 -20.39
CA LYS A 118 8.76 -16.89 -19.15
C LYS A 118 10.04 -17.71 -19.25
N LYS A 119 10.25 -18.40 -20.37
CA LYS A 119 11.47 -19.16 -20.63
C LYS A 119 12.67 -18.25 -20.84
N LYS A 120 12.51 -17.19 -21.65
CA LYS A 120 13.55 -16.20 -21.95
C LYS A 120 14.05 -15.46 -20.72
N TYR A 121 13.14 -15.13 -19.79
CA TYR A 121 13.44 -14.37 -18.57
C TYR A 121 13.35 -15.21 -17.31
N SER A 122 13.70 -16.50 -17.38
CA SER A 122 13.65 -17.45 -16.25
C SER A 122 14.46 -16.97 -15.04
N ILE A 123 15.60 -16.32 -15.26
CA ILE A 123 16.47 -15.76 -14.22
C ILE A 123 15.73 -14.67 -13.39
N ILE A 124 14.88 -13.88 -14.04
CA ILE A 124 14.07 -12.86 -13.33
C ILE A 124 13.09 -13.55 -12.37
N ILE A 125 12.46 -14.63 -12.82
CA ILE A 125 11.50 -15.39 -12.00
C ILE A 125 12.21 -16.01 -10.79
N GLU A 126 13.41 -16.51 -10.96
CA GLU A 126 14.22 -17.05 -9.87
C GLU A 126 14.56 -15.96 -8.84
N LYS A 127 15.02 -14.80 -9.29
CA LYS A 127 15.30 -13.65 -8.41
C LYS A 127 14.06 -13.15 -7.70
N VAL A 128 12.91 -13.11 -8.37
CA VAL A 128 11.61 -12.75 -7.75
C VAL A 128 11.25 -13.74 -6.64
N LYS A 129 11.46 -15.06 -6.84
CA LYS A 129 11.23 -16.07 -5.79
C LYS A 129 12.12 -15.85 -4.57
N GLN A 130 13.41 -15.56 -4.78
CA GLN A 130 14.33 -15.26 -3.69
C GLN A 130 13.89 -14.02 -2.91
N LEU A 131 13.57 -12.92 -3.61
CA LEU A 131 13.04 -11.70 -2.99
C LEU A 131 11.73 -11.93 -2.26
N PHE A 132 10.86 -12.79 -2.76
CA PHE A 132 9.58 -13.12 -2.14
C PHE A 132 9.78 -13.77 -0.76
N VAL A 133 10.72 -14.72 -0.64
CA VAL A 133 11.05 -15.34 0.66
C VAL A 133 11.55 -14.29 1.65
N HIS A 134 12.46 -13.40 1.23
CA HIS A 134 12.95 -12.32 2.07
C HIS A 134 11.83 -11.35 2.51
N LYS A 135 10.91 -11.03 1.60
CA LYS A 135 9.76 -10.17 1.91
C LYS A 135 8.79 -10.81 2.89
N ILE A 136 8.52 -12.12 2.75
CA ILE A 136 7.69 -12.85 3.72
C ILE A 136 8.37 -12.88 5.09
N ALA A 137 9.67 -13.19 5.15
CA ALA A 137 10.39 -13.21 6.41
C ALA A 137 10.35 -11.84 7.11
N GLY A 138 10.63 -10.75 6.39
CA GLY A 138 10.54 -9.39 6.92
C GLY A 138 9.13 -9.03 7.37
N PHE A 139 8.11 -9.38 6.61
CA PHE A 139 6.71 -9.17 6.99
C PHE A 139 6.36 -9.94 8.27
N THR A 140 6.76 -11.21 8.37
CA THR A 140 6.51 -12.02 9.56
C THR A 140 7.16 -11.39 10.79
N LEU A 141 8.41 -10.97 10.71
CA LEU A 141 9.12 -10.32 11.81
C LEU A 141 8.41 -9.05 12.30
N THR A 142 7.94 -8.21 11.37
CA THR A 142 7.31 -6.92 11.73
C THR A 142 5.87 -7.07 12.22
N GLN A 143 5.11 -8.02 11.68
CA GLN A 143 3.68 -8.16 11.99
C GLN A 143 3.39 -9.14 13.14
N THR A 144 4.34 -10.02 13.46
CA THR A 144 4.17 -10.98 14.55
C THR A 144 4.01 -10.28 15.90
N SER A 145 4.68 -9.17 16.13
CA SER A 145 4.56 -8.39 17.37
C SER A 145 3.12 -7.98 17.67
N SER A 146 2.39 -7.47 16.67
CA SER A 146 0.97 -7.10 16.84
C SER A 146 0.09 -8.30 17.16
N LEU A 147 0.35 -9.46 16.56
CA LEU A 147 -0.38 -10.70 16.84
C LEU A 147 -0.11 -11.22 18.24
N ILE A 148 1.13 -11.17 18.70
CA ILE A 148 1.51 -11.56 20.06
C ILE A 148 0.81 -10.65 21.07
N ILE A 149 0.91 -9.32 20.89
CA ILE A 149 0.25 -8.35 21.78
C ILE A 149 -1.26 -8.65 21.85
N TYR A 150 -1.91 -8.90 20.71
CA TYR A 150 -3.33 -9.24 20.67
C TYR A 150 -3.65 -10.54 21.42
N GLY A 151 -2.79 -11.54 21.32
CA GLY A 151 -2.98 -12.83 22.01
C GLY A 151 -2.98 -12.73 23.54
N TYR A 152 -2.18 -11.83 24.10
CA TYR A 152 -2.01 -11.66 25.55
C TYR A 152 -2.77 -10.45 26.14
N THR A 153 -3.27 -9.53 25.29
CA THR A 153 -3.90 -8.30 25.74
C THR A 153 -5.23 -8.04 25.03
N THR A 154 -5.55 -6.78 24.77
CA THR A 154 -6.76 -6.34 24.12
C THR A 154 -6.47 -5.66 22.77
N LEU A 155 -7.50 -5.55 21.92
CA LEU A 155 -7.38 -4.81 20.65
C LEU A 155 -7.01 -3.34 20.87
N SER A 156 -7.46 -2.73 21.96
CA SER A 156 -7.10 -1.35 22.33
C SER A 156 -5.59 -1.20 22.53
N MET A 157 -4.94 -2.19 23.17
CA MET A 157 -3.49 -2.19 23.33
C MET A 157 -2.75 -2.36 22.02
N VAL A 158 -3.29 -3.19 21.10
CA VAL A 158 -2.73 -3.30 19.74
C VAL A 158 -2.85 -1.97 18.98
N ALA A 159 -3.97 -1.26 19.13
CA ALA A 159 -4.15 0.05 18.51
C ALA A 159 -3.17 1.09 19.06
N ILE A 160 -2.96 1.13 20.37
CA ILE A 160 -1.95 2.00 21.00
C ILE A 160 -0.56 1.67 20.49
N TYR A 161 -0.18 0.39 20.48
CA TYR A 161 1.10 -0.06 19.93
C TYR A 161 1.26 0.35 18.46
N GLY A 162 0.21 0.17 17.64
CA GLY A 162 0.19 0.58 16.24
C GLY A 162 0.43 2.08 16.06
N ASN A 163 -0.15 2.93 16.91
CA ASN A 163 0.07 4.37 16.88
C ASN A 163 1.52 4.74 17.22
N TYR A 164 2.14 4.12 18.23
CA TYR A 164 3.56 4.30 18.50
C TYR A 164 4.45 3.85 17.34
N MET A 165 4.16 2.68 16.77
CA MET A 165 4.90 2.17 15.62
C MET A 165 4.73 3.05 14.38
N LEU A 166 3.59 3.70 14.21
CA LEU A 166 3.35 4.64 13.12
C LEU A 166 4.28 5.86 13.25
N ILE A 167 4.45 6.41 14.45
CA ILE A 167 5.39 7.52 14.72
C ILE A 167 6.83 7.07 14.43
N ILE A 168 7.25 5.93 14.98
CA ILE A 168 8.60 5.39 14.77
C ILE A 168 8.89 5.14 13.30
N ASN A 169 7.95 4.52 12.58
CA ASN A 169 8.10 4.24 11.15
C ASN A 169 8.14 5.54 10.33
N SER A 170 7.38 6.57 10.71
CA SER A 170 7.41 7.87 10.02
C SER A 170 8.78 8.54 10.16
N ILE A 171 9.37 8.50 11.35
CA ILE A 171 10.73 9.00 11.60
C ILE A 171 11.76 8.21 10.77
N ASN A 172 11.67 6.88 10.77
CA ASN A 172 12.54 6.02 9.96
C ASN A 172 12.42 6.33 8.46
N MET A 173 11.20 6.58 7.96
CA MET A 173 10.98 6.96 6.55
C MET A 173 11.62 8.32 6.22
N MET A 174 11.60 9.27 7.13
CA MET A 174 12.30 10.55 6.95
C MET A 174 13.82 10.33 6.81
N PHE A 175 14.42 9.55 7.71
CA PHE A 175 15.84 9.21 7.61
C PHE A 175 16.17 8.49 6.31
N GLN A 176 15.38 7.47 5.94
CA GLN A 176 15.58 6.75 4.69
C GLN A 176 15.48 7.66 3.46
N SER A 177 14.57 8.64 3.47
CA SER A 177 14.44 9.60 2.36
C SER A 177 15.68 10.51 2.22
N ILE A 178 16.29 10.90 3.35
CA ILE A 178 17.54 11.67 3.35
C ILE A 178 18.69 10.82 2.80
N PHE A 179 18.86 9.61 3.31
CA PHE A 179 19.93 8.72 2.87
C PHE A 179 19.80 8.27 1.41
N SER A 180 18.57 8.01 0.94
CA SER A 180 18.35 7.65 -0.47
C SER A 180 18.70 8.78 -1.42
N GLY A 181 18.51 10.04 -1.02
CA GLY A 181 18.94 11.21 -1.79
C GLY A 181 20.46 11.30 -1.94
N VAL A 182 21.21 10.92 -0.91
CA VAL A 182 22.68 10.89 -0.94
C VAL A 182 23.20 9.73 -1.79
N THR A 183 22.60 8.56 -1.69
CA THR A 183 23.00 7.34 -2.44
C THR A 183 22.79 7.49 -3.95
N ALA A 184 21.82 8.28 -4.38
CA ALA A 184 21.58 8.56 -5.80
C ALA A 184 22.62 9.52 -6.41
N GLY A 185 23.45 10.17 -5.59
CA GLY A 185 24.49 11.11 -6.02
C GLY A 185 25.92 10.53 -6.08
N ILE A 186 26.07 9.24 -5.70
CA ILE A 186 27.31 8.46 -5.79
C ILE A 186 27.19 7.43 -6.90
#